data_17684ada74f6c0741f685330574d1952
#
_entry.id   17684ada74f6c0741f685330574d1952
#
_cell.length_a   1.000
_cell.length_b   1.000
_cell.length_c   1.000
_cell.angle_alpha   90.00
_cell.angle_beta   90.00
_cell.angle_gamma   90.00
#
_symmetry.space_group_name_H-M   'P 1'
#
loop_
_entity.id
_entity.type
_entity.pdbx_description
1 polymer ?
#
loop_
_entity_poly.entity_id
_entity_poly.type
_entity_poly.pdbx_seq_one_letter_code
_entity_poly.pdbx_strand_id
1 'polypeptide(L)'
;KYLICDISKKKKIKRTLKNLSFDYVINLGGYVNHAEKRKTYLSHFIGFKNLIEYFDKLNIKAFVQAGSSVEYGFNKAPQNEKMTFRINKTTSVYGKSKILSSNLGLKKFKNSNFPITIVRFYLVFGPRQDKNRFIPIIINGCLKNKKFNCSSGKQLRDFIYIDDVVSAIFKILNKKKARGEIFNLGSGKPKKLKNIIEFVKNYLKLGNPQYGLIRLRKDEPLKLYPSIRKAKKFLSWKPQINFFTGLKKTIKYYQNG
;
A
#
# COMPACT_ATOMS: atom_id res chain seq x y z
N LYS A 1 -13.36 15.80 -12.24
CA LYS A 1 -14.01 14.96 -13.28
C LYS A 1 -13.63 13.49 -13.05
N TYR A 2 -14.65 12.60 -13.06
CA TYR A 2 -14.44 11.16 -12.94
C TYR A 2 -14.53 10.51 -14.31
N LEU A 3 -13.59 9.61 -14.62
CA LEU A 3 -13.58 8.80 -15.83
C LEU A 3 -13.49 7.33 -15.45
N ILE A 4 -14.40 6.51 -15.95
CA ILE A 4 -14.39 5.05 -15.71
C ILE A 4 -13.59 4.39 -16.85
N CYS A 5 -12.47 3.72 -16.48
CA CYS A 5 -11.61 3.05 -17.44
C CYS A 5 -11.06 1.74 -16.87
N ASP A 6 -11.28 0.64 -17.59
CA ASP A 6 -10.59 -0.61 -17.31
C ASP A 6 -9.17 -0.55 -17.89
N ILE A 7 -8.20 -0.28 -17.02
CA ILE A 7 -6.79 -0.13 -17.42
C ILE A 7 -6.15 -1.44 -17.93
N SER A 8 -6.77 -2.60 -17.69
CA SER A 8 -6.31 -3.86 -18.30
C SER A 8 -6.54 -3.90 -19.81
N LYS A 9 -7.36 -2.99 -20.34
CA LYS A 9 -7.72 -2.88 -21.76
C LYS A 9 -7.04 -1.66 -22.41
N LYS A 10 -5.93 -1.89 -23.11
CA LYS A 10 -5.13 -0.82 -23.74
C LYS A 10 -5.96 0.12 -24.65
N LYS A 11 -6.90 -0.44 -25.46
CA LYS A 11 -7.80 0.36 -26.30
C LYS A 11 -8.71 1.28 -25.48
N LYS A 12 -9.18 0.83 -24.29
CA LYS A 12 -10.01 1.66 -23.41
C LYS A 12 -9.22 2.83 -22.83
N ILE A 13 -7.97 2.62 -22.38
CA ILE A 13 -7.10 3.71 -21.92
C ILE A 13 -6.97 4.77 -23.02
N LYS A 14 -6.56 4.37 -24.24
CA LYS A 14 -6.37 5.29 -25.35
C LYS A 14 -7.65 6.10 -25.64
N ARG A 15 -8.82 5.44 -25.68
CA ARG A 15 -10.10 6.11 -25.93
C ARG A 15 -10.49 7.06 -24.80
N THR A 16 -10.37 6.63 -23.54
CA THR A 16 -10.82 7.38 -22.36
C THR A 16 -9.94 8.60 -22.07
N LEU A 17 -8.63 8.49 -22.32
CA LEU A 17 -7.67 9.55 -22.03
C LEU A 17 -7.30 10.39 -23.27
N LYS A 18 -7.89 10.11 -24.44
CA LYS A 18 -7.69 10.89 -25.66
C LYS A 18 -8.01 12.37 -25.40
N ASN A 19 -7.19 13.26 -25.90
CA ASN A 19 -7.32 14.72 -25.79
C ASN A 19 -7.21 15.26 -24.35
N LEU A 20 -6.65 14.48 -23.42
CA LEU A 20 -6.34 14.95 -22.07
C LEU A 20 -4.83 15.10 -21.91
N SER A 21 -4.41 16.18 -21.27
CA SER A 21 -3.03 16.42 -20.87
C SER A 21 -2.85 16.15 -19.38
N PHE A 22 -1.66 15.66 -19.01
CA PHE A 22 -1.34 15.30 -17.62
C PHE A 22 0.09 15.74 -17.31
N ASP A 23 0.27 16.44 -16.20
CA ASP A 23 1.60 16.70 -15.64
C ASP A 23 2.06 15.57 -14.74
N TYR A 24 1.15 15.01 -13.96
CA TYR A 24 1.43 14.01 -12.92
C TYR A 24 0.47 12.84 -13.02
N VAL A 25 1.00 11.65 -12.83
CA VAL A 25 0.22 10.42 -12.76
C VAL A 25 0.49 9.71 -11.44
N ILE A 26 -0.56 9.35 -10.71
CA ILE A 26 -0.46 8.57 -9.48
C ILE A 26 -1.31 7.31 -9.67
N ASN A 27 -0.64 6.17 -9.89
CA ASN A 27 -1.32 4.89 -10.04
C ASN A 27 -1.43 4.17 -8.69
N LEU A 28 -2.57 4.32 -8.04
CA LEU A 28 -2.96 3.59 -6.83
C LEU A 28 -3.92 2.43 -7.14
N GLY A 29 -4.26 2.23 -8.41
CA GLY A 29 -5.23 1.25 -8.86
C GLY A 29 -4.80 -0.19 -8.60
N GLY A 30 -5.79 -1.06 -8.44
CA GLY A 30 -5.59 -2.48 -8.32
C GLY A 30 -6.82 -3.18 -7.74
N TYR A 31 -6.99 -4.45 -8.08
CA TYR A 31 -8.10 -5.26 -7.59
C TYR A 31 -7.85 -5.69 -6.14
N VAL A 32 -8.80 -5.43 -5.27
CA VAL A 32 -8.62 -5.55 -3.81
C VAL A 32 -8.75 -6.98 -3.31
N ASN A 33 -9.64 -7.79 -3.93
CA ASN A 33 -9.80 -9.19 -3.57
C ASN A 33 -8.73 -10.05 -4.26
N HIS A 34 -7.60 -10.23 -3.60
CA HIS A 34 -6.45 -10.95 -4.15
C HIS A 34 -6.66 -12.47 -4.29
N ALA A 35 -7.75 -13.03 -3.80
CA ALA A 35 -8.13 -14.43 -4.04
C ALA A 35 -8.46 -14.66 -5.52
N GLU A 36 -9.00 -13.65 -6.21
CA GLU A 36 -9.24 -13.70 -7.65
C GLU A 36 -7.95 -13.44 -8.44
N LYS A 37 -7.17 -14.48 -8.62
CA LYS A 37 -5.82 -14.44 -9.19
C LYS A 37 -5.76 -13.70 -10.53
N ARG A 38 -6.69 -14.01 -11.46
CA ARG A 38 -6.72 -13.40 -12.80
C ARG A 38 -6.96 -11.89 -12.75
N LYS A 39 -7.98 -11.43 -12.02
CA LYS A 39 -8.28 -10.00 -11.86
C LYS A 39 -7.13 -9.26 -11.17
N THR A 40 -6.51 -9.90 -10.17
CA THR A 40 -5.33 -9.37 -9.49
C THR A 40 -4.18 -9.14 -10.46
N TYR A 41 -3.82 -10.13 -11.27
CA TYR A 41 -2.74 -10.00 -12.25
C TYR A 41 -3.06 -8.95 -13.32
N LEU A 42 -4.28 -8.98 -13.87
CA LEU A 42 -4.71 -8.03 -14.89
C LEU A 42 -4.68 -6.58 -14.39
N SER A 43 -5.14 -6.32 -13.17
CA SER A 43 -5.19 -4.96 -12.64
C SER A 43 -3.81 -4.45 -12.18
N HIS A 44 -3.06 -5.27 -11.45
CA HIS A 44 -1.79 -4.83 -10.85
C HIS A 44 -0.61 -4.82 -11.81
N PHE A 45 -0.56 -5.75 -12.78
CA PHE A 45 0.57 -5.82 -13.72
C PHE A 45 0.19 -5.39 -15.14
N ILE A 46 -0.81 -6.03 -15.76
CA ILE A 46 -1.18 -5.70 -17.14
C ILE A 46 -1.69 -4.26 -17.25
N GLY A 47 -2.57 -3.84 -16.31
CA GLY A 47 -3.06 -2.47 -16.27
C GLY A 47 -1.93 -1.45 -16.09
N PHE A 48 -0.98 -1.73 -15.21
CA PHE A 48 0.21 -0.89 -15.05
C PHE A 48 1.07 -0.84 -16.33
N LYS A 49 1.32 -1.99 -16.95
CA LYS A 49 2.05 -2.06 -18.24
C LYS A 49 1.38 -1.18 -19.31
N ASN A 50 0.06 -1.29 -19.45
CA ASN A 50 -0.69 -0.50 -20.40
C ASN A 50 -0.63 1.01 -20.11
N LEU A 51 -0.66 1.40 -18.82
CA LEU A 51 -0.50 2.80 -18.40
C LEU A 51 0.90 3.32 -18.75
N ILE A 52 1.97 2.57 -18.45
CA ILE A 52 3.32 2.97 -18.84
C ILE A 52 3.40 3.16 -20.37
N GLU A 53 2.93 2.20 -21.16
CA GLU A 53 2.99 2.29 -22.61
C GLU A 53 2.20 3.49 -23.17
N TYR A 54 1.15 3.92 -22.50
CA TYR A 54 0.39 5.11 -22.86
C TYR A 54 1.14 6.39 -22.48
N PHE A 55 1.57 6.50 -21.22
CA PHE A 55 2.19 7.72 -20.69
C PHE A 55 3.65 7.91 -21.14
N ASP A 56 4.35 6.86 -21.56
CA ASP A 56 5.69 6.95 -22.12
C ASP A 56 5.76 7.78 -23.42
N LYS A 57 4.61 7.95 -24.08
CA LYS A 57 4.47 8.77 -25.28
C LYS A 57 4.07 10.22 -24.98
N LEU A 58 3.87 10.54 -23.71
CA LEU A 58 3.43 11.85 -23.24
C LEU A 58 4.50 12.49 -22.36
N ASN A 59 4.64 13.81 -22.46
CA ASN A 59 5.61 14.55 -21.66
C ASN A 59 5.07 14.81 -20.25
N ILE A 60 5.01 13.76 -19.40
CA ILE A 60 4.60 13.90 -18.00
C ILE A 60 5.80 14.22 -17.11
N LYS A 61 5.57 15.01 -16.05
CA LYS A 61 6.60 15.42 -15.08
C LYS A 61 6.93 14.29 -14.09
N ALA A 62 5.95 13.49 -13.70
CA ALA A 62 6.13 12.36 -12.80
C ALA A 62 5.05 11.30 -12.90
N PHE A 63 5.47 10.05 -12.68
CA PHE A 63 4.60 8.90 -12.50
C PHE A 63 4.90 8.22 -11.15
N VAL A 64 3.96 8.18 -10.24
CA VAL A 64 4.08 7.45 -8.96
C VAL A 64 3.33 6.13 -9.06
N GLN A 65 4.04 5.03 -8.88
CA GLN A 65 3.48 3.67 -8.89
C GLN A 65 3.34 3.13 -7.48
N ALA A 66 2.15 2.68 -7.13
CA ALA A 66 1.92 1.93 -5.89
C ALA A 66 2.57 0.55 -5.95
N GLY A 67 3.68 0.40 -5.25
CA GLY A 67 4.27 -0.86 -4.84
C GLY A 67 3.65 -1.37 -3.54
N SER A 68 4.28 -2.36 -2.91
CA SER A 68 3.79 -2.96 -1.68
C SER A 68 4.93 -3.57 -0.86
N SER A 69 4.80 -3.55 0.47
CA SER A 69 5.69 -4.28 1.38
C SER A 69 5.75 -5.80 1.12
N VAL A 70 4.74 -6.37 0.49
CA VAL A 70 4.74 -7.80 0.08
C VAL A 70 5.85 -8.15 -0.92
N GLU A 71 6.41 -7.16 -1.62
CA GLU A 71 7.54 -7.34 -2.52
C GLU A 71 8.82 -7.79 -1.79
N TYR A 72 8.89 -7.60 -0.48
CA TYR A 72 10.02 -8.06 0.33
C TYR A 72 9.91 -9.54 0.75
N GLY A 73 8.72 -10.15 0.65
CA GLY A 73 8.50 -11.52 1.06
C GLY A 73 8.95 -11.78 2.50
N PHE A 74 9.80 -12.80 2.70
CA PHE A 74 10.35 -13.18 4.01
C PHE A 74 11.68 -12.48 4.37
N ASN A 75 12.10 -11.44 3.66
CA ASN A 75 13.27 -10.69 4.04
C ASN A 75 13.17 -10.16 5.48
N LYS A 76 14.30 -10.20 6.21
CA LYS A 76 14.36 -9.73 7.59
C LYS A 76 13.92 -8.26 7.70
N ALA A 77 13.11 -7.97 8.70
CA ALA A 77 12.76 -6.59 9.07
C ALA A 77 13.84 -5.96 9.97
N PRO A 78 14.06 -4.64 9.90
CA PRO A 78 13.38 -3.67 9.04
C PRO A 78 13.79 -3.80 7.57
N GLN A 79 12.79 -3.90 6.66
CA GLN A 79 13.07 -3.97 5.24
C GLN A 79 13.55 -2.61 4.72
N ASN A 80 14.57 -2.63 3.86
CA ASN A 80 15.07 -1.44 3.16
C ASN A 80 15.03 -1.63 1.65
N GLU A 81 15.09 -0.54 0.89
CA GLU A 81 14.84 -0.52 -0.54
C GLU A 81 15.93 -1.23 -1.37
N LYS A 82 17.11 -1.48 -0.79
CA LYS A 82 18.20 -2.26 -1.42
C LYS A 82 17.93 -3.76 -1.39
N MET A 83 17.02 -4.23 -0.52
CA MET A 83 16.69 -5.64 -0.43
C MET A 83 15.91 -6.06 -1.69
N THR A 84 16.42 -7.09 -2.34
CA THR A 84 15.78 -7.71 -3.49
C THR A 84 15.00 -8.94 -3.07
N PHE A 85 13.91 -9.22 -3.75
CA PHE A 85 13.18 -10.45 -3.61
C PHE A 85 13.04 -11.16 -4.96
N ARG A 86 13.38 -12.43 -4.99
CA ARG A 86 13.25 -13.24 -6.21
C ARG A 86 11.78 -13.63 -6.39
N ILE A 87 11.24 -13.36 -7.58
CA ILE A 87 9.84 -13.65 -7.94
C ILE A 87 9.44 -15.10 -7.67
N ASN A 88 10.39 -16.03 -7.83
CA ASN A 88 10.17 -17.47 -7.62
C ASN A 88 9.92 -17.83 -6.15
N LYS A 89 10.27 -16.95 -5.20
CA LYS A 89 10.07 -17.19 -3.75
C LYS A 89 8.72 -16.62 -3.23
N THR A 90 7.93 -15.95 -4.08
CA THR A 90 6.58 -15.52 -3.68
C THR A 90 5.53 -16.47 -4.25
N THR A 91 4.60 -16.89 -3.40
CA THR A 91 3.49 -17.76 -3.77
C THR A 91 2.27 -16.99 -4.22
N SER A 92 2.11 -15.75 -3.76
CA SER A 92 0.92 -14.95 -4.07
C SER A 92 1.01 -14.27 -5.43
N VAL A 93 -0.07 -14.35 -6.23
CA VAL A 93 -0.20 -13.64 -7.51
C VAL A 93 -0.08 -12.12 -7.32
N TYR A 94 -0.60 -11.60 -6.21
CA TYR A 94 -0.45 -10.19 -5.86
C TYR A 94 1.01 -9.80 -5.69
N GLY A 95 1.78 -10.55 -4.90
CA GLY A 95 3.20 -10.29 -4.71
C GLY A 95 3.99 -10.35 -6.01
N LYS A 96 3.74 -11.39 -6.84
CA LYS A 96 4.35 -11.51 -8.18
C LYS A 96 4.03 -10.30 -9.06
N SER A 97 2.76 -9.88 -9.11
CA SER A 97 2.33 -8.74 -9.92
C SER A 97 3.00 -7.43 -9.48
N LYS A 98 3.16 -7.21 -8.17
CA LYS A 98 3.84 -6.02 -7.64
C LYS A 98 5.33 -6.01 -7.96
N ILE A 99 6.02 -7.16 -7.83
CA ILE A 99 7.44 -7.28 -8.21
C ILE A 99 7.63 -7.04 -9.71
N LEU A 100 6.78 -7.65 -10.56
CA LEU A 100 6.83 -7.45 -12.01
C LEU A 100 6.62 -5.98 -12.37
N SER A 101 5.67 -5.30 -11.72
CA SER A 101 5.40 -3.88 -11.94
C SER A 101 6.58 -3.01 -11.52
N SER A 102 7.16 -3.24 -10.35
CA SER A 102 8.34 -2.51 -9.89
C SER A 102 9.51 -2.69 -10.86
N ASN A 103 9.80 -3.94 -11.28
CA ASN A 103 10.88 -4.23 -12.21
C ASN A 103 10.67 -3.59 -13.58
N LEU A 104 9.44 -3.66 -14.12
CA LEU A 104 9.10 -3.02 -15.39
C LEU A 104 9.28 -1.50 -15.32
N GLY A 105 8.80 -0.88 -14.23
CA GLY A 105 8.92 0.57 -14.03
C GLY A 105 10.37 1.03 -13.97
N LEU A 106 11.22 0.35 -13.17
CA LEU A 106 12.65 0.67 -13.07
C LEU A 106 13.39 0.42 -14.40
N LYS A 107 13.06 -0.66 -15.11
CA LYS A 107 13.60 -0.91 -16.46
C LYS A 107 13.23 0.22 -17.42
N LYS A 108 11.99 0.71 -17.37
CA LYS A 108 11.52 1.82 -18.20
C LYS A 108 12.27 3.12 -17.90
N PHE A 109 12.49 3.44 -16.63
CA PHE A 109 13.32 4.58 -16.24
C PHE A 109 14.74 4.44 -16.83
N LYS A 110 15.38 3.27 -16.64
CA LYS A 110 16.74 3.03 -17.13
C LYS A 110 16.88 3.15 -18.65
N ASN A 111 15.87 2.68 -19.41
CA ASN A 111 15.96 2.59 -20.87
C ASN A 111 15.48 3.85 -21.60
N SER A 112 14.53 4.60 -21.03
CA SER A 112 13.89 5.75 -21.69
C SER A 112 13.70 6.97 -20.78
N ASN A 113 14.32 6.98 -19.60
CA ASN A 113 14.15 8.03 -18.58
C ASN A 113 12.68 8.31 -18.23
N PHE A 114 11.79 7.31 -18.39
CA PHE A 114 10.39 7.44 -17.98
C PHE A 114 10.30 7.87 -16.52
N PRO A 115 9.62 8.99 -16.16
CA PRO A 115 9.77 9.67 -14.87
C PRO A 115 9.02 8.96 -13.74
N ILE A 116 9.29 7.67 -13.51
CA ILE A 116 8.61 6.83 -12.52
C ILE A 116 9.30 6.85 -11.16
N THR A 117 8.49 6.81 -10.11
CA THR A 117 8.90 6.50 -8.73
C THR A 117 8.03 5.39 -8.18
N ILE A 118 8.64 4.37 -7.58
CA ILE A 118 7.93 3.25 -6.95
C ILE A 118 7.75 3.55 -5.46
N VAL A 119 6.55 3.36 -4.93
CA VAL A 119 6.26 3.57 -3.51
C VAL A 119 5.76 2.27 -2.89
N ARG A 120 6.56 1.64 -2.05
CA ARG A 120 6.19 0.44 -1.31
C ARG A 120 5.43 0.81 -0.05
N PHE A 121 4.11 0.70 -0.11
CA PHE A 121 3.25 0.95 1.04
C PHE A 121 3.32 -0.18 2.04
N TYR A 122 3.39 0.20 3.33
CA TYR A 122 3.06 -0.66 4.44
C TYR A 122 1.57 -0.53 4.78
N LEU A 123 1.10 -0.86 5.97
CA LEU A 123 -0.33 -0.86 6.22
C LEU A 123 -0.85 0.58 6.38
N VAL A 124 -1.36 1.15 5.30
CA VAL A 124 -2.04 2.44 5.32
C VAL A 124 -3.39 2.29 6.01
N PHE A 125 -3.74 3.23 6.89
CA PHE A 125 -5.04 3.26 7.56
C PHE A 125 -5.56 4.68 7.71
N GLY A 126 -6.88 4.81 7.92
CA GLY A 126 -7.56 6.10 8.10
C GLY A 126 -9.07 5.98 7.86
N PRO A 127 -9.80 7.10 7.94
CA PRO A 127 -11.20 7.19 7.56
C PRO A 127 -11.45 6.66 6.13
N ARG A 128 -12.63 6.13 5.88
CA ARG A 128 -13.07 5.58 4.57
C ARG A 128 -12.25 4.37 4.08
N GLN A 129 -11.45 3.74 4.92
CA GLN A 129 -10.77 2.51 4.56
C GLN A 129 -11.80 1.39 4.32
N ASP A 130 -11.53 0.51 3.35
CA ASP A 130 -12.36 -0.67 3.06
C ASP A 130 -12.62 -1.48 4.35
N LYS A 131 -13.89 -1.81 4.59
CA LYS A 131 -14.36 -2.52 5.80
C LYS A 131 -13.70 -3.88 6.01
N ASN A 132 -13.12 -4.48 4.98
CA ASN A 132 -12.41 -5.75 5.01
C ASN A 132 -10.90 -5.61 5.37
N ARG A 133 -10.45 -4.43 5.80
CA ARG A 133 -9.08 -4.20 6.26
C ARG A 133 -8.99 -4.31 7.77
N PHE A 134 -7.77 -4.64 8.27
CA PHE A 134 -7.54 -4.97 9.68
C PHE A 134 -8.10 -3.91 10.65
N ILE A 135 -7.77 -2.63 10.47
CA ILE A 135 -8.23 -1.58 11.40
C ILE A 135 -9.77 -1.46 11.41
N PRO A 136 -10.47 -1.34 10.25
CA PRO A 136 -11.92 -1.34 10.23
C PRO A 136 -12.57 -2.62 10.78
N ILE A 137 -11.99 -3.80 10.50
CA ILE A 137 -12.49 -5.08 11.06
C ILE A 137 -12.53 -5.01 12.59
N ILE A 138 -11.43 -4.57 13.21
CA ILE A 138 -11.33 -4.51 14.68
C ILE A 138 -12.29 -3.46 15.25
N ILE A 139 -12.33 -2.26 14.64
CA ILE A 139 -13.25 -1.20 15.09
C ILE A 139 -14.71 -1.69 15.02
N ASN A 140 -15.12 -2.22 13.87
CA ASN A 140 -16.50 -2.72 13.68
C ASN A 140 -16.82 -3.92 14.58
N GLY A 141 -15.83 -4.81 14.80
CA GLY A 141 -15.98 -5.93 15.74
C GLY A 141 -16.24 -5.46 17.16
N CYS A 142 -15.50 -4.44 17.61
CA CYS A 142 -15.72 -3.84 18.93
C CYS A 142 -17.06 -3.07 19.00
N LEU A 143 -17.36 -2.22 18.01
CA LEU A 143 -18.61 -1.44 18.00
C LEU A 143 -19.87 -2.32 18.03
N LYS A 144 -19.85 -3.48 17.36
CA LYS A 144 -20.96 -4.44 17.41
C LYS A 144 -21.11 -5.14 18.77
N ASN A 145 -20.13 -4.99 19.65
CA ASN A 145 -20.04 -5.63 20.97
C ASN A 145 -20.31 -7.15 20.94
N LYS A 146 -19.89 -7.83 19.86
CA LYS A 146 -20.03 -9.28 19.69
C LYS A 146 -18.68 -9.97 19.71
N LYS A 147 -18.68 -11.31 19.87
CA LYS A 147 -17.49 -12.12 19.68
C LYS A 147 -17.01 -11.99 18.23
N PHE A 148 -15.71 -11.77 18.02
CA PHE A 148 -15.09 -11.77 16.70
C PHE A 148 -13.72 -12.42 16.73
N ASN A 149 -13.45 -13.23 15.71
CA ASN A 149 -12.26 -14.05 15.65
C ASN A 149 -11.02 -13.22 15.30
N CYS A 150 -9.93 -13.50 16.02
CA CYS A 150 -8.62 -12.90 15.81
C CYS A 150 -7.55 -13.99 15.66
N SER A 151 -6.45 -13.65 15.00
CA SER A 151 -5.23 -14.44 15.12
C SER A 151 -4.62 -14.30 16.53
N SER A 152 -3.51 -14.99 16.81
CA SER A 152 -2.80 -14.82 18.09
C SER A 152 -2.30 -13.38 18.33
N GLY A 153 -2.31 -12.53 17.30
CA GLY A 153 -1.90 -11.13 17.38
C GLY A 153 -0.41 -10.90 17.65
N LYS A 154 0.43 -11.95 17.53
CA LYS A 154 1.88 -11.87 17.78
C LYS A 154 2.64 -11.16 16.66
N GLN A 155 2.03 -10.98 15.47
CA GLN A 155 2.66 -10.34 14.32
C GLN A 155 3.01 -8.89 14.62
N LEU A 156 4.19 -8.47 14.16
CA LEU A 156 4.62 -7.07 14.11
C LEU A 156 4.32 -6.50 12.74
N ARG A 157 3.52 -5.43 12.70
CA ARG A 157 3.15 -4.71 11.48
C ARG A 157 3.39 -3.23 11.65
N ASP A 158 3.74 -2.58 10.56
CA ASP A 158 3.88 -1.13 10.50
C ASP A 158 2.62 -0.52 9.89
N PHE A 159 2.05 0.44 10.61
CA PHE A 159 0.86 1.17 10.21
C PHE A 159 1.20 2.65 10.01
N ILE A 160 0.76 3.21 8.91
CA ILE A 160 0.94 4.63 8.58
C ILE A 160 -0.42 5.28 8.31
N TYR A 161 -0.63 6.47 8.89
CA TYR A 161 -1.88 7.20 8.69
C TYR A 161 -1.92 7.82 7.30
N ILE A 162 -3.11 7.87 6.71
CA ILE A 162 -3.31 8.27 5.30
C ILE A 162 -2.75 9.65 4.97
N ASP A 163 -2.90 10.64 5.86
CA ASP A 163 -2.40 12.01 5.60
C ASP A 163 -0.87 12.05 5.45
N ASP A 164 -0.15 11.21 6.20
CA ASP A 164 1.30 11.08 6.05
C ASP A 164 1.68 10.47 4.70
N VAL A 165 0.89 9.53 4.20
CA VAL A 165 1.08 8.96 2.86
C VAL A 165 0.86 10.01 1.78
N VAL A 166 -0.21 10.79 1.89
CA VAL A 166 -0.52 11.86 0.94
C VAL A 166 0.61 12.89 0.92
N SER A 167 1.09 13.32 2.10
CA SER A 167 2.21 14.27 2.20
C SER A 167 3.49 13.73 1.54
N ALA A 168 3.79 12.43 1.70
CA ALA A 168 4.93 11.79 1.05
C ALA A 168 4.82 11.80 -0.48
N ILE A 169 3.63 11.48 -1.01
CA ILE A 169 3.37 11.48 -2.45
C ILE A 169 3.61 12.87 -3.05
N PHE A 170 3.10 13.94 -2.41
CA PHE A 170 3.36 15.31 -2.87
C PHE A 170 4.85 15.65 -2.85
N LYS A 171 5.60 15.26 -1.83
CA LYS A 171 7.05 15.45 -1.80
C LYS A 171 7.76 14.69 -2.93
N ILE A 172 7.31 13.49 -3.27
CA ILE A 172 7.85 12.70 -4.39
C ILE A 172 7.56 13.39 -5.72
N LEU A 173 6.33 13.86 -5.95
CA LEU A 173 5.95 14.55 -7.19
C LEU A 173 6.83 15.76 -7.46
N ASN A 174 7.15 16.53 -6.43
CA ASN A 174 7.94 17.77 -6.52
C ASN A 174 9.46 17.54 -6.55
N LYS A 175 9.94 16.31 -6.39
CA LYS A 175 11.38 16.01 -6.34
C LYS A 175 11.87 15.26 -7.58
N LYS A 176 12.45 15.97 -8.55
CA LYS A 176 12.97 15.37 -9.80
C LYS A 176 13.90 14.17 -9.54
N LYS A 177 14.80 14.28 -8.57
CA LYS A 177 15.73 13.19 -8.18
C LYS A 177 15.04 11.93 -7.64
N ALA A 178 13.73 11.95 -7.36
CA ALA A 178 12.97 10.75 -6.96
C ALA A 178 12.66 9.81 -8.14
N ARG A 179 12.89 10.25 -9.38
CA ARG A 179 12.67 9.44 -10.59
C ARG A 179 13.65 8.27 -10.63
N GLY A 180 13.16 7.10 -10.96
CA GLY A 180 13.93 5.85 -10.94
C GLY A 180 14.13 5.25 -9.54
N GLU A 181 13.58 5.86 -8.50
CA GLU A 181 13.79 5.45 -7.13
C GLU A 181 12.62 4.64 -6.55
N ILE A 182 12.95 3.80 -5.54
CA ILE A 182 11.97 3.12 -4.70
C ILE A 182 11.99 3.77 -3.32
N PHE A 183 10.82 4.02 -2.73
CA PHE A 183 10.68 4.47 -1.35
C PHE A 183 9.73 3.59 -0.55
N ASN A 184 10.14 3.22 0.65
CA ASN A 184 9.24 2.64 1.63
C ASN A 184 8.45 3.75 2.32
N LEU A 185 7.11 3.63 2.31
CA LEU A 185 6.23 4.48 3.10
C LEU A 185 5.59 3.67 4.22
N GLY A 186 6.05 3.94 5.42
CA GLY A 186 5.58 3.37 6.68
C GLY A 186 5.93 4.31 7.83
N SER A 187 5.58 3.93 9.04
CA SER A 187 5.91 4.73 10.22
C SER A 187 7.34 4.47 10.75
N GLY A 188 7.91 3.31 10.44
CA GLY A 188 9.16 2.81 11.03
C GLY A 188 9.02 2.40 12.49
N LYS A 189 7.78 2.34 13.03
CA LYS A 189 7.45 2.03 14.43
C LYS A 189 6.42 0.89 14.49
N PRO A 190 6.84 -0.38 14.31
CA PRO A 190 5.92 -1.51 14.25
C PRO A 190 5.13 -1.70 15.55
N LYS A 191 3.94 -2.26 15.42
CA LYS A 191 3.04 -2.61 16.52
C LYS A 191 2.69 -4.09 16.48
N LYS A 192 2.55 -4.72 17.65
CA LYS A 192 1.91 -6.04 17.76
C LYS A 192 0.43 -5.89 17.47
N LEU A 193 -0.14 -6.77 16.66
CA LEU A 193 -1.57 -6.71 16.31
C LEU A 193 -2.45 -6.82 17.57
N LYS A 194 -2.09 -7.68 18.52
CA LYS A 194 -2.81 -7.80 19.79
C LYS A 194 -2.92 -6.47 20.54
N ASN A 195 -1.82 -5.69 20.59
CA ASN A 195 -1.83 -4.40 21.30
C ASN A 195 -2.78 -3.38 20.64
N ILE A 196 -2.94 -3.45 19.31
CA ILE A 196 -3.89 -2.60 18.59
C ILE A 196 -5.33 -3.01 18.92
N ILE A 197 -5.61 -4.31 18.91
CA ILE A 197 -6.93 -4.85 19.25
C ILE A 197 -7.33 -4.44 20.66
N GLU A 198 -6.44 -4.67 21.64
CA GLU A 198 -6.70 -4.28 23.04
C GLU A 198 -6.87 -2.77 23.20
N PHE A 199 -6.09 -1.95 22.48
CA PHE A 199 -6.27 -0.50 22.51
C PHE A 199 -7.67 -0.10 22.03
N VAL A 200 -8.15 -0.65 20.89
CA VAL A 200 -9.48 -0.34 20.35
C VAL A 200 -10.58 -0.78 21.31
N LYS A 201 -10.48 -2.01 21.85
CA LYS A 201 -11.41 -2.55 22.85
C LYS A 201 -11.50 -1.64 24.08
N ASN A 202 -10.35 -1.29 24.65
CA ASN A 202 -10.30 -0.48 25.88
C ASN A 202 -10.78 0.96 25.64
N TYR A 203 -10.46 1.53 24.47
CA TYR A 203 -10.89 2.87 24.09
C TYR A 203 -12.40 2.97 23.89
N LEU A 204 -13.01 1.96 23.28
CA LEU A 204 -14.45 1.88 23.08
C LEU A 204 -15.21 1.33 24.29
N LYS A 205 -14.52 0.66 25.22
CA LYS A 205 -15.10 -0.13 26.32
C LYS A 205 -16.09 -1.21 25.82
N LEU A 206 -15.90 -1.68 24.61
CA LEU A 206 -16.76 -2.62 23.89
C LEU A 206 -15.91 -3.66 23.13
N GLY A 207 -16.52 -4.82 22.86
CA GLY A 207 -15.95 -5.85 22.00
C GLY A 207 -15.35 -7.04 22.74
N ASN A 208 -15.46 -8.21 22.12
CA ASN A 208 -15.02 -9.48 22.68
C ASN A 208 -14.12 -10.24 21.66
N PRO A 209 -12.84 -9.84 21.48
CA PRO A 209 -11.91 -10.50 20.56
C PRO A 209 -11.56 -11.91 21.04
N GLN A 210 -11.71 -12.90 20.15
CA GLN A 210 -11.37 -14.30 20.38
C GLN A 210 -10.02 -14.60 19.75
N TYR A 211 -8.95 -14.62 20.54
CA TYR A 211 -7.58 -14.81 20.05
C TYR A 211 -7.28 -16.26 19.69
N GLY A 212 -6.46 -16.44 18.65
CA GLY A 212 -5.97 -17.75 18.20
C GLY A 212 -6.91 -18.51 17.26
N LEU A 213 -8.14 -18.02 17.05
CA LEU A 213 -9.11 -18.71 16.19
C LEU A 213 -8.85 -18.52 14.69
N ILE A 214 -8.08 -17.49 14.30
CA ILE A 214 -7.64 -17.33 12.91
C ILE A 214 -6.21 -17.83 12.78
N ARG A 215 -6.00 -18.86 12.00
CA ARG A 215 -4.65 -19.36 11.68
C ARG A 215 -3.89 -18.39 10.79
N LEU A 216 -2.59 -18.24 11.04
CA LEU A 216 -1.71 -17.47 10.17
C LEU A 216 -1.54 -18.20 8.83
N ARG A 217 -1.49 -17.43 7.75
CA ARG A 217 -1.15 -18.00 6.44
C ARG A 217 0.30 -18.46 6.45
N LYS A 218 0.60 -19.57 5.75
CA LYS A 218 1.96 -20.10 5.64
C LYS A 218 2.97 -19.13 5.05
N ASP A 219 2.51 -18.20 4.21
CA ASP A 219 3.31 -17.18 3.54
C ASP A 219 3.30 -15.82 4.27
N GLU A 220 2.81 -15.77 5.51
CA GLU A 220 2.75 -14.53 6.28
C GLU A 220 3.96 -14.37 7.21
N PRO A 221 4.85 -13.38 6.97
CA PRO A 221 5.98 -13.15 7.86
C PRO A 221 5.52 -12.61 9.22
N LEU A 222 6.15 -13.04 10.32
CA LEU A 222 5.85 -12.54 11.66
C LEU A 222 6.22 -11.06 11.83
N LYS A 223 7.27 -10.60 11.14
CA LYS A 223 7.78 -9.23 11.22
C LYS A 223 7.75 -8.59 9.84
N LEU A 224 6.92 -7.57 9.65
CA LEU A 224 6.83 -6.82 8.38
C LEU A 224 6.75 -5.33 8.70
N TYR A 225 7.89 -4.63 8.63
CA TYR A 225 8.00 -3.20 8.87
C TYR A 225 9.23 -2.61 8.18
N PRO A 226 9.18 -1.33 7.73
CA PRO A 226 10.24 -0.71 6.94
C PRO A 226 11.34 -0.09 7.77
N SER A 227 12.51 0.05 7.13
CA SER A 227 13.37 1.21 7.34
C SER A 227 12.84 2.38 6.51
N ILE A 228 12.64 3.53 7.12
CA ILE A 228 12.22 4.77 6.43
C ILE A 228 13.40 5.75 6.27
N ARG A 229 14.64 5.29 6.47
CA ARG A 229 15.85 6.13 6.41
C ARG A 229 15.98 6.83 5.06
N LYS A 230 15.70 6.11 3.96
CA LYS A 230 15.78 6.68 2.60
C LYS A 230 14.76 7.79 2.41
N ALA A 231 13.50 7.57 2.75
CA ALA A 231 12.46 8.61 2.66
C ALA A 231 12.82 9.83 3.50
N LYS A 232 13.30 9.65 4.74
CA LYS A 232 13.76 10.75 5.61
C LYS A 232 14.88 11.56 4.97
N LYS A 233 15.95 10.89 4.53
CA LYS A 233 17.14 11.58 3.98
C LYS A 233 16.85 12.19 2.61
N PHE A 234 16.22 11.44 1.73
CA PHE A 234 16.09 11.80 0.32
C PHE A 234 14.92 12.76 0.05
N LEU A 235 13.78 12.54 0.69
CA LEU A 235 12.57 13.35 0.52
C LEU A 235 12.40 14.44 1.60
N SER A 236 13.29 14.47 2.61
CA SER A 236 13.09 15.31 3.81
C SER A 236 11.68 15.09 4.40
N TRP A 237 11.27 13.81 4.46
CA TRP A 237 9.94 13.41 4.89
C TRP A 237 10.01 12.40 6.05
N LYS A 238 9.14 12.58 7.00
CA LYS A 238 8.86 11.62 8.09
C LYS A 238 7.37 11.66 8.43
N PRO A 239 6.79 10.56 8.89
CA PRO A 239 5.43 10.56 9.42
C PRO A 239 5.29 11.55 10.57
N GLN A 240 4.23 12.34 10.56
CA GLN A 240 3.93 13.36 11.57
C GLN A 240 2.85 12.87 12.54
N ILE A 241 1.92 12.03 12.06
CA ILE A 241 0.78 11.61 12.83
C ILE A 241 1.14 10.36 13.64
N ASN A 242 1.07 10.49 14.97
CA ASN A 242 1.24 9.34 15.85
C ASN A 242 0.15 8.29 15.58
N PHE A 243 0.52 7.00 15.65
CA PHE A 243 -0.38 5.89 15.38
C PHE A 243 -1.69 5.98 16.17
N PHE A 244 -1.62 6.18 17.49
CA PHE A 244 -2.81 6.23 18.34
C PHE A 244 -3.68 7.46 18.07
N THR A 245 -3.07 8.60 17.73
CA THR A 245 -3.81 9.78 17.28
C THR A 245 -4.59 9.50 15.99
N GLY A 246 -3.94 8.91 14.99
CA GLY A 246 -4.59 8.49 13.74
C GLY A 246 -5.68 7.43 13.98
N LEU A 247 -5.42 6.48 14.90
CA LEU A 247 -6.39 5.44 15.25
C LEU A 247 -7.65 6.01 15.90
N LYS A 248 -7.52 6.95 16.85
CA LYS A 248 -8.65 7.66 17.46
C LYS A 248 -9.49 8.40 16.43
N LYS A 249 -8.85 9.14 15.49
CA LYS A 249 -9.55 9.79 14.37
C LYS A 249 -10.32 8.76 13.52
N THR A 250 -9.71 7.61 13.25
CA THR A 250 -10.32 6.55 12.46
C THR A 250 -11.51 5.93 13.21
N ILE A 251 -11.37 5.66 14.52
CA ILE A 251 -12.47 5.15 15.36
C ILE A 251 -13.65 6.10 15.33
N LYS A 252 -13.41 7.41 15.58
CA LYS A 252 -14.47 8.43 15.56
C LYS A 252 -15.23 8.45 14.24
N TYR A 253 -14.54 8.28 13.10
CA TYR A 253 -15.18 8.18 11.79
C TYR A 253 -16.16 6.99 11.70
N TYR A 254 -15.75 5.81 12.18
CA TYR A 254 -16.61 4.60 12.14
C TYR A 254 -17.70 4.57 13.23
N GLN A 255 -17.60 5.41 14.27
CA GLN A 255 -18.68 5.61 15.25
C GLN A 255 -19.82 6.48 14.68
N ASN A 256 -19.50 7.41 13.79
CA ASN A 256 -20.43 8.42 13.28
C ASN A 256 -21.00 8.05 11.88
N GLY A 257 -20.59 6.93 11.28
CA GLY A 257 -21.05 6.44 9.96
C GLY A 257 -21.32 4.97 9.96
#